data_3296369f0ad51be13f070354848c9582
#
_entry.id   3296369f0ad51be13f070354848c9582
#
_cell.length_a   1.000
_cell.length_b   1.000
_cell.length_c   1.000
_cell.angle_alpha   90.00
_cell.angle_beta   90.00
_cell.angle_gamma   90.00
#
_symmetry.space_group_name_H-M   'P 1'
#
loop_
_entity.id
_entity.type
_entity.pdbx_description
1 polymer ?
#
loop_
_entity_poly.entity_id
_entity_poly.type
_entity_poly.pdbx_seq_one_letter_code
_entity_poly.pdbx_strand_id
1 'polypeptide(L)'
;AYKSDLGIYFSFLESNSLTELTVSAPELVEFSVTLSAAGYKATSISRILAAVRGFHKFLVLEDKRLDDPTSKLRPPKLAFRLPKALSQQQVLDLLTAAGPEPEEKSTDLLRLRDRAILELMYSTGARVSEVVGLDLDEIDDSGLIRVRGKGSKERVVPLGGFAMRSLQAYLVRTRPYLAKKGGDNALFLNGRGTR
;
A
#
# COMPACT_ATOMS: atom_id res chain seq x y z
N ALA A 1 -4.77 -4.45 7.86
CA ALA A 1 -3.93 -4.10 9.01
C ALA A 1 -4.76 -4.05 10.31
N TYR A 2 -5.74 -3.13 10.49
CA TYR A 2 -6.50 -3.00 11.75
C TYR A 2 -7.14 -4.30 12.25
N LYS A 3 -7.82 -5.07 11.38
CA LYS A 3 -8.45 -6.35 11.76
C LYS A 3 -7.41 -7.34 12.32
N SER A 4 -6.25 -7.44 11.69
CA SER A 4 -5.16 -8.32 12.14
C SER A 4 -4.56 -7.84 13.47
N ASP A 5 -4.38 -6.52 13.64
CA ASP A 5 -3.84 -5.94 14.86
C ASP A 5 -4.78 -6.14 16.06
N LEU A 6 -6.09 -5.93 15.86
CA LEU A 6 -7.09 -6.21 16.88
C LEU A 6 -7.21 -7.72 17.15
N GLY A 7 -7.01 -8.59 16.14
CA GLY A 7 -6.95 -10.04 16.36
C GLY A 7 -5.88 -10.45 17.37
N ILE A 8 -4.67 -9.87 17.27
CA ILE A 8 -3.58 -10.10 18.24
C ILE A 8 -4.02 -9.65 19.65
N TYR A 9 -4.67 -8.51 19.74
CA TYR A 9 -5.16 -7.97 21.00
C TYR A 9 -6.25 -8.86 21.62
N PHE A 10 -7.23 -9.30 20.86
CA PHE A 10 -8.29 -10.19 21.36
C PHE A 10 -7.73 -11.55 21.81
N SER A 11 -6.75 -12.11 21.10
CA SER A 11 -6.09 -13.33 21.55
C SER A 11 -5.36 -13.15 22.90
N PHE A 12 -4.78 -11.99 23.14
CA PHE A 12 -4.19 -11.66 24.45
C PHE A 12 -5.27 -11.59 25.54
N LEU A 13 -6.41 -10.94 25.26
CA LEU A 13 -7.52 -10.86 26.22
C LEU A 13 -8.04 -12.26 26.59
N GLU A 14 -8.30 -13.09 25.60
CA GLU A 14 -8.78 -14.49 25.80
C GLU A 14 -7.79 -15.30 26.64
N SER A 15 -6.49 -15.22 26.34
CA SER A 15 -5.45 -15.95 27.06
C SER A 15 -5.32 -15.55 28.53
N ASN A 16 -5.77 -14.34 28.88
CA ASN A 16 -5.73 -13.81 30.25
C ASN A 16 -7.12 -13.74 30.92
N SER A 17 -8.12 -14.37 30.32
CA SER A 17 -9.52 -14.33 30.82
C SER A 17 -10.06 -12.89 31.02
N LEU A 18 -9.65 -11.97 30.12
CA LEU A 18 -10.05 -10.57 30.09
C LEU A 18 -11.03 -10.30 28.95
N THR A 19 -11.75 -9.20 29.05
CA THR A 19 -12.57 -8.67 27.97
C THR A 19 -12.18 -7.23 27.65
N GLU A 20 -12.59 -6.73 26.51
CA GLU A 20 -12.41 -5.33 26.13
C GLU A 20 -13.10 -4.35 27.09
N LEU A 21 -14.12 -4.81 27.82
CA LEU A 21 -14.86 -3.99 28.79
C LEU A 21 -14.20 -3.99 30.17
N THR A 22 -13.46 -5.05 30.53
CA THR A 22 -12.88 -5.21 31.87
C THR A 22 -11.39 -4.89 31.95
N VAL A 23 -10.68 -4.96 30.82
CA VAL A 23 -9.23 -4.72 30.76
C VAL A 23 -8.87 -3.36 31.34
N SER A 24 -7.83 -3.35 32.17
CA SER A 24 -7.31 -2.16 32.86
C SER A 24 -6.03 -1.62 32.19
N ALA A 25 -5.61 -0.40 32.58
CA ALA A 25 -4.37 0.18 32.07
C ALA A 25 -3.11 -0.65 32.37
N PRO A 26 -2.92 -1.26 33.57
CA PRO A 26 -1.80 -2.18 33.82
C PRO A 26 -1.74 -3.37 32.85
N GLU A 27 -2.85 -4.02 32.58
CA GLU A 27 -2.93 -5.17 31.65
C GLU A 27 -2.61 -4.78 30.21
N LEU A 28 -2.93 -3.56 29.80
CA LEU A 28 -2.52 -3.02 28.50
C LEU A 28 -1.00 -2.73 28.44
N VAL A 29 -0.38 -2.37 29.56
CA VAL A 29 1.09 -2.28 29.64
C VAL A 29 1.70 -3.66 29.52
N GLU A 30 1.15 -4.68 30.20
CA GLU A 30 1.56 -6.08 30.09
C GLU A 30 1.43 -6.60 28.64
N PHE A 31 0.31 -6.29 27.96
CA PHE A 31 0.16 -6.56 26.54
C PHE A 31 1.32 -6.01 25.70
N SER A 32 1.72 -4.76 25.95
CA SER A 32 2.86 -4.16 25.25
C SER A 32 4.17 -4.89 25.53
N VAL A 33 4.38 -5.37 26.77
CA VAL A 33 5.56 -6.16 27.16
C VAL A 33 5.53 -7.52 26.47
N THR A 34 4.37 -8.19 26.42
CA THR A 34 4.18 -9.49 25.74
C THR A 34 4.51 -9.39 24.26
N LEU A 35 4.08 -8.32 23.59
CA LEU A 35 4.44 -8.08 22.19
C LEU A 35 5.96 -7.96 21.99
N SER A 36 6.64 -7.27 22.93
CA SER A 36 8.11 -7.14 22.87
C SER A 36 8.81 -8.46 23.11
N ALA A 37 8.35 -9.25 24.08
CA ALA A 37 8.87 -10.59 24.38
C ALA A 37 8.64 -11.58 23.22
N ALA A 38 7.54 -11.44 22.48
CA ALA A 38 7.25 -12.20 21.26
C ALA A 38 8.07 -11.76 20.03
N GLY A 39 8.99 -10.80 20.18
CA GLY A 39 9.91 -10.37 19.11
C GLY A 39 9.33 -9.39 18.11
N TYR A 40 8.18 -8.75 18.39
CA TYR A 40 7.66 -7.73 17.50
C TYR A 40 8.56 -6.49 17.46
N LYS A 41 8.75 -5.95 16.25
CA LYS A 41 9.51 -4.69 16.09
C LYS A 41 8.76 -3.51 16.73
N ALA A 42 9.47 -2.55 17.27
CA ALA A 42 8.90 -1.35 17.91
C ALA A 42 7.88 -0.61 17.03
N THR A 43 8.09 -0.57 15.70
CA THR A 43 7.14 -0.01 14.73
C THR A 43 5.83 -0.80 14.66
N SER A 44 5.91 -2.12 14.71
CA SER A 44 4.73 -3.01 14.72
C SER A 44 3.96 -2.86 16.03
N ILE A 45 4.66 -2.84 17.17
CA ILE A 45 4.04 -2.60 18.48
C ILE A 45 3.32 -1.26 18.50
N SER A 46 3.97 -0.19 18.05
CA SER A 46 3.34 1.14 17.97
C SER A 46 2.06 1.15 17.13
N ARG A 47 2.05 0.42 16.00
CA ARG A 47 0.88 0.30 15.13
C ARG A 47 -0.25 -0.51 15.80
N ILE A 48 0.07 -1.64 16.43
CA ILE A 48 -0.88 -2.47 17.17
C ILE A 48 -1.51 -1.66 18.32
N LEU A 49 -0.70 -0.99 19.12
CA LEU A 49 -1.19 -0.15 20.22
C LEU A 49 -2.03 1.03 19.73
N ALA A 50 -1.74 1.58 18.55
CA ALA A 50 -2.58 2.62 17.93
C ALA A 50 -3.95 2.06 17.51
N ALA A 51 -4.02 0.84 16.99
CA ALA A 51 -5.27 0.16 16.68
C ALA A 51 -6.11 -0.10 17.95
N VAL A 52 -5.49 -0.62 19.01
CA VAL A 52 -6.14 -0.85 20.31
C VAL A 52 -6.66 0.47 20.92
N ARG A 53 -5.87 1.54 20.85
CA ARG A 53 -6.31 2.87 21.31
C ARG A 53 -7.51 3.38 20.50
N GLY A 54 -7.50 3.23 19.18
CA GLY A 54 -8.64 3.59 18.33
C GLY A 54 -9.90 2.81 18.71
N PHE A 55 -9.75 1.52 18.99
CA PHE A 55 -10.84 0.65 19.41
C PHE A 55 -11.43 1.05 20.77
N HIS A 56 -10.61 1.28 21.80
CA HIS A 56 -11.11 1.72 23.12
C HIS A 56 -11.75 3.11 23.07
N LYS A 57 -11.22 4.04 22.27
CA LYS A 57 -11.90 5.32 22.02
C LYS A 57 -13.26 5.13 21.38
N PHE A 58 -13.41 4.20 20.44
CA PHE A 58 -14.70 3.86 19.86
C PHE A 58 -15.65 3.31 20.93
N LEU A 59 -15.22 2.40 21.81
CA LEU A 59 -16.06 1.88 22.89
C LEU A 59 -16.58 2.99 23.84
N VAL A 60 -15.75 3.99 24.14
CA VAL A 60 -16.16 5.15 24.96
C VAL A 60 -17.17 6.02 24.19
N LEU A 61 -16.95 6.27 22.90
CA LEU A 61 -17.86 7.07 22.07
C LEU A 61 -19.24 6.40 21.86
N GLU A 62 -19.27 5.08 21.88
CA GLU A 62 -20.51 4.29 21.77
C GLU A 62 -21.14 3.96 23.12
N ASP A 63 -20.72 4.64 24.19
CA ASP A 63 -21.21 4.44 25.56
C ASP A 63 -21.12 2.97 26.05
N LYS A 64 -20.23 2.16 25.46
CA LYS A 64 -19.98 0.77 25.85
C LYS A 64 -19.03 0.70 27.04
N ARG A 65 -18.25 1.75 27.28
CA ARG A 65 -17.30 1.86 28.37
C ARG A 65 -17.23 3.31 28.86
N LEU A 66 -17.10 3.48 30.20
CA LEU A 66 -17.05 4.81 30.82
C LEU A 66 -15.65 5.46 30.78
N ASP A 67 -14.60 4.64 30.69
CA ASP A 67 -13.20 5.10 30.74
C ASP A 67 -12.41 4.60 29.52
N ASP A 68 -11.33 5.28 29.21
CA ASP A 68 -10.34 4.83 28.22
C ASP A 68 -9.08 4.31 28.93
N PRO A 69 -8.90 2.97 29.07
CA PRO A 69 -7.74 2.39 29.73
C PRO A 69 -6.44 2.62 28.94
N THR A 70 -6.54 3.03 27.66
CA THR A 70 -5.38 3.30 26.80
C THR A 70 -4.83 4.70 26.98
N SER A 71 -5.48 5.57 27.76
CA SER A 71 -5.12 6.99 27.92
C SER A 71 -3.67 7.22 28.35
N LYS A 72 -3.14 6.33 29.20
CA LYS A 72 -1.75 6.36 29.70
C LYS A 72 -0.81 5.40 28.97
N LEU A 73 -1.31 4.60 28.02
CA LEU A 73 -0.51 3.65 27.27
C LEU A 73 0.48 4.38 26.35
N ARG A 74 1.76 4.15 26.55
CA ARG A 74 2.82 4.79 25.75
C ARG A 74 3.44 3.76 24.79
N PRO A 75 3.43 4.03 23.48
CA PRO A 75 4.14 3.17 22.53
C PRO A 75 5.67 3.27 22.77
N PRO A 76 6.43 2.24 22.33
CA PRO A 76 7.89 2.31 22.36
C PRO A 76 8.39 3.55 21.60
N LYS A 77 9.48 4.16 22.10
CA LYS A 77 10.14 5.24 21.37
C LYS A 77 10.69 4.70 20.04
N LEU A 78 10.26 5.27 18.96
CA LEU A 78 10.79 4.95 17.62
C LEU A 78 12.00 5.83 17.35
N ALA A 79 13.08 5.23 16.85
CA ALA A 79 14.16 6.00 16.28
C ALA A 79 13.65 6.77 15.05
N PHE A 80 13.88 8.07 15.02
CA PHE A 80 13.56 8.88 13.85
C PHE A 80 14.43 8.42 12.68
N ARG A 81 13.81 7.90 11.64
CA ARG A 81 14.49 7.54 10.39
C ARG A 81 13.99 8.47 9.29
N LEU A 82 14.91 9.22 8.71
CA LEU A 82 14.62 9.95 7.47
C LEU A 82 14.29 8.95 6.36
N PRO A 83 13.24 9.20 5.57
CA PRO A 83 12.98 8.43 4.38
C PRO A 83 14.21 8.45 3.47
N LYS A 84 14.68 7.28 3.05
CA LYS A 84 15.76 7.19 2.05
C LYS A 84 15.11 7.30 0.68
N ALA A 85 15.21 8.48 0.06
CA ALA A 85 14.86 8.65 -1.34
C ALA A 85 15.92 7.92 -2.22
N LEU A 86 15.44 7.33 -3.31
CA LEU A 86 16.35 6.78 -4.32
C LEU A 86 17.06 7.92 -5.04
N SER A 87 18.35 7.74 -5.37
CA SER A 87 19.07 8.66 -6.25
C SER A 87 18.54 8.50 -7.69
N GLN A 88 18.82 9.52 -8.53
CA GLN A 88 18.46 9.43 -9.96
C GLN A 88 19.07 8.21 -10.62
N GLN A 89 20.34 7.89 -10.32
CA GLN A 89 21.01 6.69 -10.85
C GLN A 89 20.31 5.41 -10.43
N GLN A 90 19.91 5.29 -9.17
CA GLN A 90 19.16 4.11 -8.67
C GLN A 90 17.79 3.97 -9.35
N VAL A 91 17.13 5.09 -9.68
CA VAL A 91 15.87 5.05 -10.46
C VAL A 91 16.15 4.55 -11.88
N LEU A 92 17.18 5.06 -12.55
CA LEU A 92 17.54 4.59 -13.89
C LEU A 92 17.91 3.10 -13.90
N ASP A 93 18.68 2.65 -12.92
CA ASP A 93 19.05 1.24 -12.77
C ASP A 93 17.82 0.36 -12.58
N LEU A 94 16.85 0.83 -11.77
CA LEU A 94 15.59 0.13 -11.54
C LEU A 94 14.75 0.04 -12.82
N LEU A 95 14.62 1.12 -13.58
CA LEU A 95 13.90 1.15 -14.84
C LEU A 95 14.54 0.22 -15.87
N THR A 96 15.86 0.22 -15.97
CA THR A 96 16.62 -0.66 -16.86
C THR A 96 16.44 -2.13 -16.46
N ALA A 97 16.48 -2.44 -15.17
CA ALA A 97 16.25 -3.79 -14.66
C ALA A 97 14.81 -4.29 -14.91
N ALA A 98 13.82 -3.39 -14.89
CA ALA A 98 12.42 -3.73 -15.12
C ALA A 98 12.15 -4.15 -16.56
N GLY A 99 12.76 -3.48 -17.53
CA GLY A 99 12.50 -3.81 -18.94
C GLY A 99 13.33 -2.99 -19.92
N PRO A 100 13.29 -3.39 -21.21
CA PRO A 100 13.97 -2.70 -22.29
C PRO A 100 13.37 -1.32 -22.54
N GLU A 101 14.11 -0.47 -23.26
CA GLU A 101 13.58 0.79 -23.77
C GLU A 101 12.38 0.50 -24.72
N PRO A 102 11.41 1.43 -24.84
CA PRO A 102 10.22 1.23 -25.66
C PRO A 102 10.52 0.89 -27.14
N GLU A 103 11.60 1.42 -27.65
CA GLU A 103 12.06 1.24 -29.04
C GLU A 103 12.79 -0.08 -29.27
N GLU A 104 13.26 -0.73 -28.22
CA GLU A 104 14.01 -1.97 -28.32
C GLU A 104 13.09 -3.17 -28.65
N LYS A 105 13.59 -4.08 -29.47
CA LYS A 105 12.93 -5.35 -29.72
C LYS A 105 13.13 -6.25 -28.51
N SER A 106 12.01 -6.67 -27.91
CA SER A 106 12.01 -7.63 -26.80
C SER A 106 11.04 -8.76 -27.06
N THR A 107 11.45 -9.96 -26.75
CA THR A 107 10.58 -11.16 -26.74
C THR A 107 9.87 -11.33 -25.40
N ASP A 108 10.37 -10.70 -24.34
CA ASP A 108 9.74 -10.72 -23.02
C ASP A 108 8.74 -9.56 -22.88
N LEU A 109 7.52 -9.85 -23.28
CA LEU A 109 6.44 -8.87 -23.30
C LEU A 109 6.06 -8.36 -21.89
N LEU A 110 6.21 -9.19 -20.84
CA LEU A 110 5.88 -8.77 -19.47
C LEU A 110 6.82 -7.68 -18.97
N ARG A 111 8.06 -7.67 -19.39
CA ARG A 111 9.03 -6.63 -19.03
C ARG A 111 8.67 -5.25 -19.60
N LEU A 112 8.01 -5.17 -20.75
CA LEU A 112 7.48 -3.89 -21.27
C LEU A 112 6.37 -3.34 -20.36
N ARG A 113 5.51 -4.21 -19.83
CA ARG A 113 4.50 -3.85 -18.84
C ARG A 113 5.15 -3.32 -17.56
N ASP A 114 6.12 -4.06 -17.03
CA ASP A 114 6.75 -3.73 -15.74
C ASP A 114 7.50 -2.39 -15.83
N ARG A 115 8.19 -2.13 -16.94
CA ARG A 115 8.78 -0.84 -17.22
C ARG A 115 7.74 0.27 -17.30
N ALA A 116 6.63 0.06 -18.04
CA ALA A 116 5.57 1.04 -18.17
C ALA A 116 4.94 1.40 -16.81
N ILE A 117 4.76 0.42 -15.92
CA ILE A 117 4.29 0.66 -14.54
C ILE A 117 5.26 1.57 -13.78
N LEU A 118 6.56 1.27 -13.80
CA LEU A 118 7.55 2.04 -13.06
C LEU A 118 7.76 3.45 -13.64
N GLU A 119 7.79 3.60 -14.96
CA GLU A 119 7.85 4.92 -15.63
C GLU A 119 6.63 5.77 -15.26
N LEU A 120 5.45 5.18 -15.21
CA LEU A 120 4.22 5.86 -14.83
C LEU A 120 4.25 6.27 -13.36
N MET A 121 4.72 5.39 -12.47
CA MET A 121 4.90 5.72 -11.05
C MET A 121 5.91 6.86 -10.86
N TYR A 122 7.02 6.83 -11.56
CA TYR A 122 8.06 7.86 -11.48
C TYR A 122 7.57 9.21 -12.00
N SER A 123 6.88 9.21 -13.15
CA SER A 123 6.35 10.42 -13.77
C SER A 123 5.27 11.12 -12.93
N THR A 124 4.39 10.33 -12.29
CA THR A 124 3.17 10.85 -11.64
C THR A 124 3.28 10.94 -10.12
N GLY A 125 4.27 10.28 -9.51
CA GLY A 125 4.33 10.09 -8.07
C GLY A 125 3.15 9.27 -7.51
N ALA A 126 2.45 8.51 -8.36
CA ALA A 126 1.33 7.68 -7.94
C ALA A 126 1.80 6.46 -7.15
N ARG A 127 0.97 6.01 -6.21
CA ARG A 127 1.22 4.77 -5.47
C ARG A 127 1.03 3.56 -6.39
N VAL A 128 1.75 2.48 -6.11
CA VAL A 128 1.62 1.23 -6.91
C VAL A 128 0.16 0.78 -7.00
N SER A 129 -0.61 0.85 -5.91
CA SER A 129 -2.04 0.48 -5.90
C SER A 129 -2.90 1.40 -6.76
N GLU A 130 -2.55 2.67 -6.88
CA GLU A 130 -3.22 3.63 -7.76
C GLU A 130 -2.94 3.29 -9.22
N VAL A 131 -1.68 2.99 -9.56
CA VAL A 131 -1.27 2.65 -10.94
C VAL A 131 -1.86 1.32 -11.41
N VAL A 132 -1.77 0.26 -10.60
CA VAL A 132 -2.34 -1.04 -10.98
C VAL A 132 -3.87 -1.06 -10.95
N GLY A 133 -4.47 -0.07 -10.26
CA GLY A 133 -5.92 0.12 -10.22
C GLY A 133 -6.50 0.87 -11.41
N LEU A 134 -5.68 1.44 -12.30
CA LEU A 134 -6.13 2.23 -13.44
C LEU A 134 -6.89 1.41 -14.49
N ASP A 135 -7.86 2.06 -15.09
CA ASP A 135 -8.59 1.60 -16.26
C ASP A 135 -8.12 2.31 -17.55
N LEU A 136 -8.44 1.77 -18.71
CA LEU A 136 -8.03 2.34 -20.00
C LEU A 136 -8.58 3.75 -20.24
N ASP A 137 -9.78 4.03 -19.77
CA ASP A 137 -10.49 5.30 -19.94
C ASP A 137 -10.05 6.37 -18.93
N GLU A 138 -9.11 6.05 -18.03
CA GLU A 138 -8.54 7.02 -17.09
C GLU A 138 -7.33 7.76 -17.66
N ILE A 139 -6.94 7.46 -18.88
CA ILE A 139 -5.89 8.17 -19.65
C ILE A 139 -6.52 8.77 -20.88
N ASP A 140 -6.36 10.07 -21.05
CA ASP A 140 -6.82 10.76 -22.24
C ASP A 140 -5.73 10.91 -23.31
N ASP A 141 -6.14 11.29 -24.51
CA ASP A 141 -5.24 11.47 -25.67
C ASP A 141 -4.23 12.61 -25.47
N SER A 142 -4.49 13.54 -24.54
CA SER A 142 -3.57 14.64 -24.21
C SER A 142 -2.46 14.21 -23.25
N GLY A 143 -2.50 12.95 -22.77
CA GLY A 143 -1.54 12.42 -21.82
C GLY A 143 -1.81 12.84 -20.38
N LEU A 144 -3.03 13.18 -20.05
CA LEU A 144 -3.48 13.34 -18.68
C LEU A 144 -4.01 12.01 -18.13
N ILE A 145 -3.68 11.73 -16.88
CA ILE A 145 -4.13 10.52 -16.20
C ILE A 145 -4.91 10.89 -14.94
N ARG A 146 -6.07 10.26 -14.77
CA ARG A 146 -6.89 10.39 -13.56
C ARG A 146 -6.53 9.31 -12.58
N VAL A 147 -5.97 9.71 -11.43
CA VAL A 147 -5.51 8.79 -10.38
C VAL A 147 -6.43 8.91 -9.17
N ARG A 148 -6.93 7.76 -8.68
CA ARG A 148 -7.79 7.69 -7.49
C ARG A 148 -6.98 7.28 -6.27
N GLY A 149 -6.95 8.16 -5.26
CA GLY A 149 -6.25 7.95 -4.01
C GLY A 149 -7.15 7.46 -2.87
N LYS A 150 -6.58 7.39 -1.67
CA LYS A 150 -7.29 7.00 -0.44
C LYS A 150 -8.51 7.90 -0.19
N GLY A 151 -9.66 7.28 0.09
CA GLY A 151 -10.93 8.00 0.34
C GLY A 151 -11.59 8.53 -0.93
N SER A 152 -11.37 7.87 -2.07
CA SER A 152 -11.93 8.22 -3.38
C SER A 152 -11.58 9.63 -3.87
N LYS A 153 -10.49 10.20 -3.34
CA LYS A 153 -9.99 11.50 -3.84
C LYS A 153 -9.31 11.29 -5.19
N GLU A 154 -9.78 12.01 -6.19
CA GLU A 154 -9.23 11.98 -7.54
C GLU A 154 -8.27 13.15 -7.75
N ARG A 155 -7.23 12.91 -8.55
CA ARG A 155 -6.36 13.95 -9.09
C ARG A 155 -6.01 13.63 -10.53
N VAL A 156 -5.86 14.66 -11.33
CA VAL A 156 -5.38 14.54 -12.72
C VAL A 156 -3.92 14.99 -12.74
N VAL A 157 -3.08 14.19 -13.34
CA VAL A 157 -1.63 14.45 -13.45
C VAL A 157 -1.17 14.21 -14.89
N PRO A 158 -0.24 15.05 -15.41
CA PRO A 158 0.31 14.84 -16.74
C PRO A 158 1.34 13.70 -16.74
N LEU A 159 1.38 12.95 -17.83
CA LEU A 159 2.41 11.95 -18.10
C LEU A 159 3.61 12.61 -18.78
N GLY A 160 4.81 12.36 -18.26
CA GLY A 160 6.05 12.71 -18.94
C GLY A 160 6.28 11.87 -20.20
N GLY A 161 7.05 12.40 -21.14
CA GLY A 161 7.28 11.76 -22.44
C GLY A 161 7.84 10.34 -22.35
N PHE A 162 8.70 10.02 -21.40
CA PHE A 162 9.22 8.66 -21.18
C PHE A 162 8.10 7.69 -20.75
N ALA A 163 7.27 8.10 -19.79
CA ALA A 163 6.15 7.30 -19.33
C ALA A 163 5.12 7.06 -20.45
N MET A 164 4.84 8.09 -21.27
CA MET A 164 3.94 7.97 -22.40
C MET A 164 4.46 6.96 -23.44
N ARG A 165 5.74 7.01 -23.82
CA ARG A 165 6.33 6.05 -24.79
C ARG A 165 6.31 4.63 -24.24
N SER A 166 6.71 4.44 -22.98
CA SER A 166 6.68 3.12 -22.35
C SER A 166 5.28 2.55 -22.25
N LEU A 167 4.29 3.40 -21.94
CA LEU A 167 2.90 3.02 -21.88
C LEU A 167 2.36 2.64 -23.27
N GLN A 168 2.66 3.41 -24.32
CA GLN A 168 2.29 3.09 -25.68
C GLN A 168 2.91 1.77 -26.18
N ALA A 169 4.19 1.54 -25.87
CA ALA A 169 4.85 0.27 -26.20
C ALA A 169 4.14 -0.92 -25.52
N TYR A 170 3.76 -0.78 -24.28
CA TYR A 170 2.97 -1.79 -23.57
C TYR A 170 1.59 -1.99 -24.19
N LEU A 171 0.84 -0.91 -24.45
CA LEU A 171 -0.52 -0.97 -25.00
C LEU A 171 -0.57 -1.62 -26.38
N VAL A 172 0.43 -1.34 -27.21
CA VAL A 172 0.47 -1.85 -28.61
C VAL A 172 1.04 -3.27 -28.67
N ARG A 173 2.10 -3.57 -27.91
CA ARG A 173 2.87 -4.82 -28.08
C ARG A 173 2.51 -5.91 -27.09
N THR A 174 2.16 -5.55 -25.85
CA THR A 174 1.98 -6.51 -24.74
C THR A 174 0.50 -6.71 -24.41
N ARG A 175 -0.22 -5.62 -24.18
CA ARG A 175 -1.59 -5.68 -23.66
C ARG A 175 -2.54 -6.47 -24.58
N PRO A 176 -2.51 -6.35 -25.92
CA PRO A 176 -3.38 -7.14 -26.79
C PRO A 176 -3.13 -8.65 -26.68
N TYR A 177 -1.87 -9.04 -26.45
CA TYR A 177 -1.50 -10.44 -26.23
C TYR A 177 -2.06 -10.97 -24.90
N LEU A 178 -2.01 -10.17 -23.85
CA LEU A 178 -2.54 -10.53 -22.52
C LEU A 178 -4.07 -10.52 -22.51
N ALA A 179 -4.71 -9.54 -23.14
CA ALA A 179 -6.17 -9.38 -23.19
C ALA A 179 -6.90 -10.54 -23.88
N LYS A 180 -6.23 -11.28 -24.77
CA LYS A 180 -6.79 -12.49 -25.41
C LYS A 180 -7.25 -13.56 -24.42
N LYS A 181 -6.78 -13.49 -23.18
CA LYS A 181 -7.07 -14.45 -22.12
C LYS A 181 -8.26 -14.08 -21.22
N GLY A 182 -8.85 -12.88 -21.38
CA GLY A 182 -9.94 -12.52 -20.47
C GLY A 182 -10.43 -11.07 -20.43
N GLY A 183 -10.05 -10.20 -21.36
CA GLY A 183 -10.70 -8.88 -21.61
C GLY A 183 -11.18 -8.07 -20.40
N ASP A 184 -10.26 -7.59 -19.53
CA ASP A 184 -10.57 -6.65 -18.47
C ASP A 184 -10.32 -5.21 -18.97
N ASN A 185 -11.11 -4.21 -18.52
CA ASN A 185 -10.90 -2.79 -18.81
C ASN A 185 -9.65 -2.24 -18.10
N ALA A 186 -9.04 -3.01 -17.21
CA ALA A 186 -7.83 -2.62 -16.52
C ALA A 186 -6.73 -2.20 -17.49
N LEU A 187 -6.05 -1.09 -17.17
CA LEU A 187 -4.91 -0.63 -17.96
C LEU A 187 -3.81 -1.68 -17.97
N PHE A 188 -3.39 -2.15 -16.80
CA PHE A 188 -2.34 -3.15 -16.63
C PHE A 188 -2.91 -4.53 -16.34
N LEU A 189 -2.51 -5.50 -17.15
CA LEU A 189 -2.93 -6.89 -17.02
C LEU A 189 -1.79 -7.76 -16.50
N ASN A 190 -2.13 -8.73 -15.65
CA ASN A 190 -1.19 -9.77 -15.23
C ASN A 190 -1.00 -10.83 -16.34
N GLY A 191 -0.10 -11.81 -16.14
CA GLY A 191 0.16 -12.86 -17.12
C GLY A 191 -1.03 -13.78 -17.43
N ARG A 192 -2.12 -13.69 -16.64
CA ARG A 192 -3.38 -14.43 -16.87
C ARG A 192 -4.39 -13.62 -17.68
N GLY A 193 -4.12 -12.34 -17.94
CA GLY A 193 -5.02 -11.45 -18.68
C GLY A 193 -6.08 -10.75 -17.83
N THR A 194 -5.93 -10.73 -16.52
CA THR A 194 -6.81 -10.02 -15.56
C THR A 194 -6.02 -8.93 -14.84
N ARG A 195 -6.71 -8.03 -14.12
CA ARG A 195 -6.12 -7.07 -13.21
C ARG A 195 -5.29 -7.75 -12.14
#